data_ca8ce177175e7e1fe243015261de18c4
#
_entry.id   ca8ce177175e7e1fe243015261de18c4
#
_cell.length_a   1.000
_cell.length_b   1.000
_cell.length_c   1.000
_cell.angle_alpha   90.00
_cell.angle_beta   90.00
_cell.angle_gamma   90.00
#
_symmetry.space_group_name_H-M   'P 1'
#
loop_
_entity.id
_entity.type
_entity.pdbx_description
1 polymer ?
#
loop_
_entity_poly.entity_id
_entity_poly.type
_entity_poly.pdbx_seq_one_letter_code
_entity_poly.pdbx_strand_id
1 'polypeptide(L)'
;MKYKVSANSQSVVNSGITDDYKLAMSEYIWNGFDAGATTLELDYSVDVLGNITAIKVRDNGKGINGETLSATFGAFLNSQKRCSFQRTSEILGKNGKGRFAFKAFCTKAVWTTNYINSVGDMMRYSISIDVSDLSKFDVSDERSVELTEIILKAKASV
;
A
#
# COMPACT_ATOMS: atom_id res chain seq x y z
N MET A 1 -0.95 -10.31 13.46
CA MET A 1 -2.37 -10.01 13.82
C MET A 1 -3.22 -10.05 12.55
N LYS A 2 -4.46 -10.59 12.61
CA LYS A 2 -5.36 -10.69 11.43
C LYS A 2 -6.47 -9.65 11.51
N TYR A 3 -6.66 -8.91 10.44
CA TYR A 3 -7.69 -7.90 10.32
C TYR A 3 -8.69 -8.27 9.22
N LYS A 4 -9.92 -7.77 9.32
CA LYS A 4 -10.93 -7.92 8.28
C LYS A 4 -11.13 -6.61 7.54
N VAL A 5 -11.33 -6.71 6.23
CA VAL A 5 -11.83 -5.61 5.42
C VAL A 5 -13.34 -5.47 5.69
N SER A 6 -13.90 -4.27 5.60
CA SER A 6 -15.34 -3.99 5.81
C SER A 6 -16.26 -4.58 4.72
N ALA A 7 -15.74 -5.41 3.83
CA ALA A 7 -16.47 -6.11 2.77
C ALA A 7 -16.03 -7.57 2.67
N ASN A 8 -16.86 -8.44 2.09
CA ASN A 8 -16.45 -9.80 1.77
C ASN A 8 -15.65 -9.83 0.45
N SER A 9 -14.89 -10.92 0.23
CA SER A 9 -14.03 -11.07 -0.98
C SER A 9 -14.81 -10.89 -2.27
N GLN A 10 -16.05 -11.40 -2.39
CA GLN A 10 -16.85 -11.28 -3.60
C GLN A 10 -17.26 -9.83 -3.88
N SER A 11 -17.58 -9.05 -2.84
CA SER A 11 -17.86 -7.63 -2.99
C SER A 11 -16.64 -6.85 -3.45
N VAL A 12 -15.43 -7.24 -2.99
CA VAL A 12 -14.17 -6.64 -3.45
C VAL A 12 -13.94 -6.95 -4.91
N VAL A 13 -14.10 -8.21 -5.33
CA VAL A 13 -13.95 -8.63 -6.74
C VAL A 13 -14.94 -7.91 -7.65
N ASN A 14 -16.21 -7.82 -7.24
CA ASN A 14 -17.29 -7.21 -8.04
C ASN A 14 -17.26 -5.67 -8.05
N SER A 15 -16.36 -5.04 -7.32
CA SER A 15 -16.32 -3.58 -7.18
C SER A 15 -15.76 -2.82 -8.37
N GLY A 16 -15.40 -3.52 -9.47
CA GLY A 16 -14.80 -2.89 -10.65
C GLY A 16 -13.34 -2.48 -10.42
N ILE A 17 -12.58 -3.27 -9.65
CA ILE A 17 -11.12 -3.16 -9.61
C ILE A 17 -10.61 -3.55 -10.99
N THR A 18 -9.75 -2.73 -11.55
CA THR A 18 -9.20 -2.96 -12.90
C THR A 18 -8.45 -4.28 -13.00
N ASP A 19 -8.58 -4.95 -14.11
CA ASP A 19 -7.75 -6.09 -14.53
C ASP A 19 -6.64 -5.66 -15.52
N ASP A 20 -6.63 -4.37 -15.93
CA ASP A 20 -5.54 -3.79 -16.71
C ASP A 20 -4.33 -3.55 -15.78
N TYR A 21 -3.23 -4.24 -16.04
CA TYR A 21 -2.01 -4.15 -15.22
C TYR A 21 -1.37 -2.76 -15.24
N LYS A 22 -1.54 -1.98 -16.32
CA LYS A 22 -1.00 -0.60 -16.42
C LYS A 22 -1.77 0.34 -15.50
N LEU A 23 -3.09 0.25 -15.54
CA LEU A 23 -3.95 1.03 -14.64
C LEU A 23 -3.76 0.59 -13.19
N ALA A 24 -3.62 -0.73 -12.95
CA ALA A 24 -3.34 -1.27 -11.63
C ALA A 24 -2.00 -0.75 -11.07
N MET A 25 -0.95 -0.69 -11.89
CA MET A 25 0.35 -0.14 -11.49
C MET A 25 0.26 1.36 -11.19
N SER A 26 -0.48 2.12 -11.99
CA SER A 26 -0.65 3.56 -11.77
C SER A 26 -1.31 3.87 -10.41
N GLU A 27 -2.19 3.00 -9.89
CA GLU A 27 -2.77 3.15 -8.55
C GLU A 27 -1.70 3.16 -7.44
N TYR A 28 -0.66 2.32 -7.55
CA TYR A 28 0.44 2.31 -6.57
C TYR A 28 1.33 3.54 -6.69
N ILE A 29 1.60 3.99 -7.90
CA ILE A 29 2.36 5.22 -8.17
C ILE A 29 1.63 6.43 -7.56
N TRP A 30 0.33 6.57 -7.84
CA TRP A 30 -0.50 7.65 -7.29
C TRP A 30 -0.61 7.59 -5.77
N ASN A 31 -0.68 6.40 -5.17
CA ASN A 31 -0.70 6.25 -3.72
C ASN A 31 0.58 6.80 -3.07
N GLY A 32 1.74 6.63 -3.69
CA GLY A 32 2.98 7.23 -3.23
C GLY A 32 2.92 8.77 -3.25
N PHE A 33 2.47 9.37 -4.34
CA PHE A 33 2.30 10.83 -4.42
C PHE A 33 1.23 11.36 -3.47
N ASP A 34 0.12 10.65 -3.31
CA ASP A 34 -0.92 10.98 -2.32
C ASP A 34 -0.40 10.91 -0.87
N ALA A 35 0.63 10.09 -0.62
CA ALA A 35 1.35 10.05 0.64
C ALA A 35 2.39 11.18 0.80
N GLY A 36 2.47 12.09 -0.17
CA GLY A 36 3.42 13.22 -0.17
C GLY A 36 4.83 12.83 -0.59
N ALA A 37 5.01 11.70 -1.28
CA ALA A 37 6.32 11.31 -1.78
C ALA A 37 6.84 12.31 -2.83
N THR A 38 8.13 12.59 -2.76
CA THR A 38 8.88 13.35 -3.77
C THR A 38 9.71 12.44 -4.67
N THR A 39 9.89 11.18 -4.26
CA THR A 39 10.64 10.17 -5.01
C THR A 39 9.84 8.87 -5.00
N LEU A 40 9.75 8.24 -6.16
CA LEU A 40 9.16 6.93 -6.32
C LEU A 40 10.08 6.09 -7.21
N GLU A 41 10.39 4.88 -6.76
CA GLU A 41 11.23 3.92 -7.48
C GLU A 41 10.40 2.68 -7.82
N LEU A 42 10.56 2.20 -9.04
CA LEU A 42 9.93 0.97 -9.53
C LEU A 42 11.02 -0.03 -9.93
N ASP A 43 11.08 -1.15 -9.22
CA ASP A 43 11.97 -2.27 -9.52
C ASP A 43 11.16 -3.51 -9.87
N TYR A 44 11.73 -4.37 -10.70
CA TYR A 44 11.16 -5.70 -10.96
C TYR A 44 12.27 -6.76 -11.04
N SER A 45 11.92 -7.96 -10.59
CA SER A 45 12.78 -9.14 -10.70
C SER A 45 12.25 -10.03 -11.81
N VAL A 46 13.15 -10.65 -12.54
CA VAL A 46 12.80 -11.62 -13.60
C VAL A 46 13.46 -12.97 -13.32
N ASP A 47 12.84 -14.04 -13.78
CA ASP A 47 13.43 -15.39 -13.78
C ASP A 47 14.37 -15.58 -14.99
N VAL A 48 14.95 -16.78 -15.08
CA VAL A 48 15.87 -17.15 -16.17
C VAL A 48 15.19 -17.17 -17.56
N LEU A 49 13.87 -17.20 -17.62
CA LEU A 49 13.07 -17.19 -18.85
C LEU A 49 12.60 -15.77 -19.20
N GLY A 50 12.93 -14.76 -18.38
CA GLY A 50 12.50 -13.38 -18.57
C GLY A 50 11.10 -13.05 -18.02
N ASN A 51 10.45 -13.96 -17.28
CA ASN A 51 9.17 -13.69 -16.66
C ASN A 51 9.34 -12.83 -15.40
N ILE A 52 8.49 -11.83 -15.22
CA ILE A 52 8.50 -11.01 -14.00
C ILE A 52 8.05 -11.86 -12.81
N THR A 53 8.90 -11.98 -11.80
CA THR A 53 8.64 -12.74 -10.57
C THR A 53 8.26 -11.87 -9.40
N ALA A 54 8.69 -10.60 -9.37
CA ALA A 54 8.33 -9.63 -8.36
C ALA A 54 8.37 -8.21 -8.91
N ILE A 55 7.50 -7.36 -8.39
CA ILE A 55 7.51 -5.93 -8.64
C ILE A 55 7.59 -5.22 -7.28
N LYS A 56 8.48 -4.23 -7.17
CA LYS A 56 8.62 -3.39 -5.98
C LYS A 56 8.33 -1.94 -6.36
N VAL A 57 7.45 -1.31 -5.60
CA VAL A 57 7.22 0.14 -5.67
C VAL A 57 7.67 0.71 -4.33
N ARG A 58 8.64 1.59 -4.35
CA ARG A 58 9.16 2.28 -3.16
C ARG A 58 8.89 3.75 -3.27
N ASP A 59 8.46 4.34 -2.18
CA ASP A 59 8.25 5.77 -2.06
C ASP A 59 8.85 6.31 -0.75
N ASN A 60 9.09 7.61 -0.70
CA ASN A 60 9.56 8.33 0.48
C ASN A 60 8.45 9.16 1.15
N GLY A 61 7.19 8.77 0.97
CA GLY A 61 6.04 9.41 1.58
C GLY A 61 5.91 9.13 3.08
N LYS A 62 4.84 9.65 3.68
CA LYS A 62 4.57 9.54 5.13
C LYS A 62 4.21 8.14 5.62
N GLY A 63 4.08 7.17 4.71
CA GLY A 63 3.70 5.80 5.02
C GLY A 63 2.23 5.62 5.43
N ILE A 64 1.90 4.42 5.90
CA ILE A 64 0.58 4.04 6.39
C ILE A 64 0.63 4.06 7.91
N ASN A 65 -0.16 4.92 8.55
CA ASN A 65 -0.18 5.04 10.00
C ASN A 65 -0.87 3.83 10.64
N GLY A 66 -0.15 3.09 11.50
CA GLY A 66 -0.63 1.89 12.18
C GLY A 66 -1.75 2.18 13.17
N GLU A 67 -1.73 3.33 13.84
CA GLU A 67 -2.74 3.73 14.83
C GLU A 67 -4.14 3.90 14.20
N THR A 68 -4.19 4.22 12.89
CA THR A 68 -5.44 4.40 12.13
C THR A 68 -5.69 3.32 11.09
N LEU A 69 -4.90 2.23 11.11
CA LEU A 69 -4.89 1.20 10.08
C LEU A 69 -6.28 0.61 9.77
N SER A 70 -7.06 0.26 10.77
CA SER A 70 -8.39 -0.32 10.58
C SER A 70 -9.37 0.66 9.94
N ALA A 71 -9.28 1.95 10.26
CA ALA A 71 -10.12 2.99 9.71
C ALA A 71 -9.70 3.41 8.29
N THR A 72 -8.42 3.27 7.95
CA THR A 72 -7.85 3.70 6.66
C THR A 72 -7.71 2.52 5.70
N PHE A 73 -6.90 1.55 6.06
CA PHE A 73 -6.60 0.39 5.22
C PHE A 73 -7.71 -0.66 5.27
N GLY A 74 -8.40 -0.85 6.40
CA GLY A 74 -9.55 -1.74 6.54
C GLY A 74 -10.84 -1.23 5.86
N ALA A 75 -10.98 0.08 5.64
CA ALA A 75 -12.18 0.68 5.06
C ALA A 75 -12.23 0.51 3.54
N PHE A 76 -13.08 -0.41 3.06
CA PHE A 76 -13.33 -0.63 1.64
C PHE A 76 -14.47 0.28 1.16
N LEU A 77 -14.28 0.96 0.02
CA LEU A 77 -15.21 1.96 -0.55
C LEU A 77 -15.45 3.21 0.32
N ASN A 78 -14.88 3.27 1.51
CA ASN A 78 -15.02 4.37 2.47
C ASN A 78 -13.67 5.04 2.72
N SER A 79 -13.07 5.60 1.68
CA SER A 79 -11.82 6.35 1.83
C SER A 79 -12.08 7.66 2.56
N GLN A 80 -11.24 7.97 3.57
CA GLN A 80 -11.24 9.28 4.24
C GLN A 80 -11.03 10.46 3.26
N LYS A 81 -10.50 10.17 2.05
CA LYS A 81 -10.35 11.12 0.95
C LYS A 81 -11.69 11.71 0.47
N ARG A 82 -12.84 11.11 0.87
CA ARG A 82 -14.19 11.67 0.60
C ARG A 82 -14.60 12.81 1.52
N CYS A 83 -13.98 12.94 2.68
CA CYS A 83 -14.43 13.88 3.72
C CYS A 83 -13.79 15.27 3.62
N SER A 84 -12.79 15.49 2.78
CA SER A 84 -12.25 16.82 2.52
C SER A 84 -13.00 17.48 1.37
N PHE A 85 -13.92 18.40 1.70
CA PHE A 85 -14.69 19.23 0.75
C PHE A 85 -13.82 20.22 -0.06
N GLN A 86 -12.49 20.21 0.12
CA GLN A 86 -11.58 20.96 -0.73
C GLN A 86 -11.22 20.11 -1.93
N ARG A 87 -11.88 20.39 -3.05
CA ARG A 87 -11.50 19.96 -4.38
C ARG A 87 -10.15 20.59 -4.77
N THR A 88 -9.07 20.07 -4.27
CA THR A 88 -7.81 20.14 -5.00
C THR A 88 -7.84 18.95 -5.94
N SER A 89 -7.65 19.23 -7.23
CA SER A 89 -7.76 18.31 -8.37
C SER A 89 -6.73 17.17 -8.39
N GLU A 90 -6.04 16.92 -7.28
CA GLU A 90 -4.81 16.11 -7.23
C GLU A 90 -4.98 14.75 -6.54
N ILE A 91 -6.12 14.46 -5.89
CA ILE A 91 -6.30 13.18 -5.21
C ILE A 91 -7.08 12.20 -6.10
N LEU A 92 -6.37 11.31 -6.78
CA LEU A 92 -6.94 10.34 -7.74
C LEU A 92 -7.51 9.07 -7.11
N GLY A 93 -7.04 8.66 -5.93
CA GLY A 93 -7.49 7.45 -5.23
C GLY A 93 -8.80 7.63 -4.45
N LYS A 94 -9.97 7.58 -5.11
CA LYS A 94 -11.27 8.02 -4.54
C LYS A 94 -12.03 6.99 -3.69
N ASN A 95 -11.74 5.68 -3.77
CA ASN A 95 -12.67 4.65 -3.26
C ASN A 95 -12.03 3.56 -2.41
N GLY A 96 -10.76 3.67 -1.99
CA GLY A 96 -10.06 2.63 -1.24
C GLY A 96 -9.89 1.31 -2.01
N LYS A 97 -10.05 1.32 -3.34
CA LYS A 97 -9.91 0.14 -4.22
C LYS A 97 -8.48 -0.10 -4.66
N GLY A 98 -7.66 0.94 -4.76
CA GLY A 98 -6.32 0.90 -5.33
C GLY A 98 -5.40 -0.14 -4.69
N ARG A 99 -5.51 -0.35 -3.36
CA ARG A 99 -4.73 -1.38 -2.67
C ARG A 99 -5.00 -2.81 -3.15
N PHE A 100 -6.15 -3.09 -3.77
CA PHE A 100 -6.49 -4.39 -4.33
C PHE A 100 -6.14 -4.53 -5.82
N ALA A 101 -5.60 -3.49 -6.43
CA ALA A 101 -5.24 -3.49 -7.84
C ALA A 101 -4.15 -4.53 -8.17
N PHE A 102 -3.36 -4.97 -7.17
CA PHE A 102 -2.34 -6.01 -7.35
C PHE A 102 -2.89 -7.31 -7.95
N LYS A 103 -4.18 -7.61 -7.74
CA LYS A 103 -4.82 -8.80 -8.32
C LYS A 103 -4.70 -8.87 -9.85
N ALA A 104 -4.46 -7.75 -10.53
CA ALA A 104 -4.29 -7.70 -11.98
C ALA A 104 -2.95 -8.32 -12.45
N PHE A 105 -1.96 -8.44 -11.54
CA PHE A 105 -0.61 -8.90 -11.93
C PHE A 105 0.13 -9.71 -10.86
N CYS A 106 -0.42 -9.84 -9.64
CA CYS A 106 0.20 -10.57 -8.54
C CYS A 106 -0.84 -11.41 -7.79
N THR A 107 -0.36 -12.49 -7.14
CA THR A 107 -1.17 -13.32 -6.23
C THR A 107 -1.13 -12.82 -4.80
N LYS A 108 -0.08 -12.07 -4.43
CA LYS A 108 0.12 -11.55 -3.08
C LYS A 108 0.74 -10.16 -3.14
N ALA A 109 0.28 -9.28 -2.29
CA ALA A 109 0.88 -7.97 -2.06
C ALA A 109 1.34 -7.83 -0.61
N VAL A 110 2.52 -7.21 -0.43
CA VAL A 110 3.08 -6.92 0.89
C VAL A 110 3.52 -5.45 0.91
N TRP A 111 2.94 -4.68 1.82
CA TRP A 111 3.37 -3.32 2.12
C TRP A 111 4.26 -3.34 3.34
N THR A 112 5.50 -2.92 3.22
CA THR A 112 6.37 -2.61 4.37
C THR A 112 6.39 -1.10 4.50
N THR A 113 5.89 -0.59 5.61
CA THR A 113 5.68 0.84 5.80
C THR A 113 6.40 1.36 7.03
N ASN A 114 6.89 2.60 6.93
CA ASN A 114 7.38 3.37 8.07
C ASN A 114 6.47 4.58 8.24
N TYR A 115 6.16 4.93 9.48
CA TYR A 115 5.38 6.12 9.81
C TYR A 115 5.81 6.69 11.16
N ILE A 116 5.45 7.93 11.44
CA ILE A 116 5.66 8.55 12.74
C ILE A 116 4.35 8.42 13.53
N ASN A 117 4.43 7.84 14.72
CA ASN A 117 3.28 7.66 15.61
C ASN A 117 2.92 8.98 16.33
N SER A 118 1.85 8.95 17.13
CA SER A 118 1.33 10.12 17.85
C SER A 118 2.30 10.68 18.91
N VAL A 119 3.29 9.90 19.36
CA VAL A 119 4.31 10.33 20.33
C VAL A 119 5.63 10.72 19.66
N GLY A 120 5.72 10.65 18.32
CA GLY A 120 6.89 11.10 17.56
C GLY A 120 7.90 10.00 17.23
N ASP A 121 7.62 8.73 17.59
CA ASP A 121 8.52 7.62 17.27
C ASP A 121 8.32 7.14 15.83
N MET A 122 9.43 6.77 15.18
CA MET A 122 9.36 6.11 13.87
C MET A 122 9.09 4.62 14.05
N MET A 123 7.97 4.19 13.51
CA MET A 123 7.48 2.82 13.59
C MET A 123 7.54 2.14 12.23
N ARG A 124 7.76 0.81 12.23
CA ARG A 124 7.73 -0.04 11.03
C ARG A 124 6.87 -1.26 11.26
N TYR A 125 6.10 -1.61 10.25
CA TYR A 125 5.37 -2.88 10.19
C TYR A 125 5.09 -3.26 8.73
N SER A 126 4.52 -4.46 8.53
CA SER A 126 4.12 -4.92 7.20
C SER A 126 2.67 -5.36 7.19
N ILE A 127 2.00 -5.11 6.07
CA ILE A 127 0.64 -5.58 5.77
C ILE A 127 0.76 -6.56 4.61
N SER A 128 0.08 -7.69 4.67
CA SER A 128 0.00 -8.61 3.53
C SER A 128 -1.42 -9.01 3.19
N ILE A 129 -1.72 -9.08 1.89
CA ILE A 129 -3.00 -9.53 1.35
C ILE A 129 -2.70 -10.60 0.30
N ASP A 130 -3.45 -11.70 0.36
CA ASP A 130 -3.45 -12.75 -0.63
C ASP A 130 -4.72 -12.66 -1.51
N VAL A 131 -4.61 -12.91 -2.82
CA VAL A 131 -5.73 -12.86 -3.74
C VAL A 131 -6.79 -13.90 -3.45
N SER A 132 -6.42 -14.98 -2.77
CA SER A 132 -7.35 -16.05 -2.38
C SER A 132 -8.39 -15.60 -1.34
N ASP A 133 -8.07 -14.56 -0.52
CA ASP A 133 -9.02 -13.96 0.41
C ASP A 133 -8.80 -12.46 0.58
N LEU A 134 -9.37 -11.66 -0.30
CA LEU A 134 -9.29 -10.20 -0.28
C LEU A 134 -10.06 -9.54 0.89
N SER A 135 -10.82 -10.33 1.67
CA SER A 135 -11.56 -9.82 2.84
C SER A 135 -10.71 -9.75 4.10
N LYS A 136 -9.48 -10.26 4.06
CA LYS A 136 -8.57 -10.30 5.20
C LYS A 136 -7.21 -9.77 4.82
N PHE A 137 -6.51 -9.24 5.80
CA PHE A 137 -5.10 -8.90 5.70
C PHE A 137 -4.38 -9.24 7.00
N ASP A 138 -3.15 -9.68 6.86
CA ASP A 138 -2.26 -9.95 7.98
C ASP A 138 -1.36 -8.74 8.24
N VAL A 139 -1.14 -8.43 9.50
CA VAL A 139 -0.25 -7.35 9.93
C VAL A 139 0.83 -7.95 10.80
N SER A 140 2.10 -7.65 10.49
CA SER A 140 3.23 -8.03 11.34
C SER A 140 3.21 -7.26 12.65
N ASP A 141 3.99 -7.71 13.62
CA ASP A 141 4.24 -6.93 14.82
C ASP A 141 4.92 -5.61 14.45
N GLU A 142 4.48 -4.55 15.08
CA GLU A 142 5.03 -3.22 14.93
C GLU A 142 6.28 -3.07 15.78
N ARG A 143 7.29 -2.40 15.25
CA ARG A 143 8.52 -2.13 15.99
C ARG A 143 8.99 -0.71 15.77
N SER A 144 9.60 -0.13 16.81
CA SER A 144 10.35 1.11 16.67
C SER A 144 11.58 0.89 15.76
N VAL A 145 11.92 1.90 14.98
CA VAL A 145 13.05 1.87 14.03
C VAL A 145 13.86 3.14 14.22
N GLU A 146 15.14 2.99 14.51
CA GLU A 146 16.04 4.13 14.58
C GLU A 146 16.27 4.75 13.20
N LEU A 147 16.34 6.07 13.16
CA LEU A 147 16.54 6.83 11.92
C LEU A 147 17.83 6.44 11.19
N THR A 148 18.89 6.10 11.95
CA THR A 148 20.17 5.63 11.42
C THR A 148 20.04 4.31 10.66
N GLU A 149 19.18 3.39 11.10
CA GLU A 149 18.92 2.11 10.40
C GLU A 149 18.30 2.36 9.01
N ILE A 150 17.39 3.30 8.90
CA ILE A 150 16.73 3.64 7.63
C ILE A 150 17.72 4.28 6.65
N ILE A 151 18.56 5.20 7.11
CA ILE A 151 19.57 5.88 6.28
C ILE A 151 20.61 4.88 5.75
N LEU A 152 21.07 3.95 6.57
CA LEU A 152 22.06 2.93 6.14
C LEU A 152 21.48 2.00 5.08
N LYS A 153 20.22 1.57 5.20
CA LYS A 153 19.57 0.73 4.19
C LYS A 153 19.34 1.46 2.87
N ALA A 154 19.03 2.75 2.91
CA ALA A 154 18.90 3.56 1.70
C ALA A 154 20.23 3.71 0.96
N LYS A 155 21.36 3.89 1.68
CA LYS A 155 22.69 3.99 1.06
C LYS A 155 23.20 2.66 0.49
N ALA A 156 22.84 1.54 1.07
CA ALA A 156 23.24 0.22 0.58
C ALA A 156 22.45 -0.23 -0.67
N SER A 157 21.45 0.53 -1.07
CA SER A 157 20.57 0.23 -2.22
C SER A 157 20.96 1.01 -3.49
N VAL A 158 22.08 1.76 -3.45
CA VAL A 158 22.63 2.52 -4.60
C VAL A 158 23.70 1.71 -5.31
#